data_e810c5d3cc4d8c2a719b452ddbd6ab49
#
_entry.id   e810c5d3cc4d8c2a719b452ddbd6ab49
#
_cell.length_a   1.000
_cell.length_b   1.000
_cell.length_c   1.000
_cell.angle_alpha   90.00
_cell.angle_beta   90.00
_cell.angle_gamma   90.00
#
_symmetry.space_group_name_H-M   'P 1'
#
loop_
_entity.id
_entity.type
_entity.pdbx_description
1 polymer ?
#
loop_
_entity_poly.entity_id
_entity_poly.type
_entity_poly.pdbx_seq_one_letter_code
_entity_poly.pdbx_strand_id
1 'polypeptide(L)'
;YEYTLAEIGMREDVGLLAYSPLAQGALTGKYLDGALPAGARKTLYNRMQRYDGPGSQEAIRGYVALAAQHGIDPATLALKFCDTRPFVTSTIIGATSMAQLTTDIDAFDYVWTPELDKAVDALHVERPNPCP
;
A
#
# COMPACT_ATOMS: atom_id res chain seq x y z
N TYR A 1 -1.99 3.82 -12.76
CA TYR A 1 -1.69 2.68 -13.62
C TYR A 1 -2.98 1.99 -14.09
N GLU A 2 -3.90 1.63 -13.19
CA GLU A 2 -5.12 0.89 -13.49
C GLU A 2 -6.03 1.58 -14.52
N TYR A 3 -6.13 2.91 -14.49
CA TYR A 3 -7.00 3.66 -15.41
C TYR A 3 -6.53 3.70 -16.85
N THR A 4 -5.26 3.44 -17.13
CA THR A 4 -4.71 3.65 -18.48
C THR A 4 -3.75 2.57 -18.94
N LEU A 5 -2.77 2.19 -18.11
CA LEU A 5 -1.67 1.33 -18.53
C LEU A 5 -1.94 -0.17 -18.27
N ALA A 6 -2.80 -0.51 -17.32
CA ALA A 6 -3.07 -1.90 -16.98
C ALA A 6 -3.66 -2.68 -18.17
N GLU A 7 -4.63 -2.10 -18.86
CA GLU A 7 -5.25 -2.74 -20.04
C GLU A 7 -4.22 -2.93 -21.16
N ILE A 8 -3.40 -1.92 -21.43
CA ILE A 8 -2.33 -2.03 -22.43
C ILE A 8 -1.34 -3.11 -22.05
N GLY A 9 -0.88 -3.12 -20.79
CA GLY A 9 0.04 -4.15 -20.29
C GLY A 9 -0.51 -5.56 -20.46
N MET A 10 -1.78 -5.78 -20.13
CA MET A 10 -2.42 -7.09 -20.31
C MET A 10 -2.59 -7.49 -21.77
N ARG A 11 -2.87 -6.54 -22.68
CA ARG A 11 -3.02 -6.82 -24.12
C ARG A 11 -1.70 -7.11 -24.82
N GLU A 12 -0.64 -6.41 -24.38
CA GLU A 12 0.71 -6.53 -24.96
C GLU A 12 1.61 -7.53 -24.22
N ASP A 13 1.05 -8.27 -23.25
CA ASP A 13 1.76 -9.24 -22.41
C ASP A 13 2.98 -8.61 -21.69
N VAL A 14 2.81 -7.37 -21.21
CA VAL A 14 3.82 -6.62 -20.45
C VAL A 14 3.45 -6.59 -18.98
N GLY A 15 4.21 -7.31 -18.16
CA GLY A 15 3.99 -7.38 -16.73
C GLY A 15 4.39 -6.11 -15.97
N LEU A 16 3.79 -5.89 -14.80
CA LEU A 16 4.13 -4.81 -13.88
C LEU A 16 4.95 -5.33 -12.70
N LEU A 17 6.08 -4.70 -12.46
CA LEU A 17 6.82 -4.81 -11.20
C LEU A 17 6.40 -3.65 -10.29
N ALA A 18 5.48 -3.90 -9.37
CA ALA A 18 4.96 -2.88 -8.46
C ALA A 18 6.00 -2.54 -7.39
N TYR A 19 6.49 -1.29 -7.37
CA TYR A 19 7.44 -0.83 -6.37
C TYR A 19 6.80 0.06 -5.31
N SER A 20 7.40 0.13 -4.12
CA SER A 20 6.91 0.91 -2.97
C SER A 20 5.46 0.59 -2.56
N PRO A 21 5.09 -0.68 -2.44
CA PRO A 21 3.70 -1.08 -2.11
C PRO A 21 3.22 -0.49 -0.78
N LEU A 22 4.13 -0.22 0.15
CA LEU A 22 3.83 0.42 1.45
C LEU A 22 3.94 1.95 1.41
N ALA A 23 4.05 2.58 0.23
CA ALA A 23 4.25 4.02 0.10
C ALA A 23 5.42 4.52 1.00
N GLN A 24 6.57 3.85 0.95
CA GLN A 24 7.72 4.08 1.83
C GLN A 24 7.41 3.95 3.33
N GLY A 25 6.39 3.17 3.66
CA GLY A 25 5.93 2.93 5.03
C GLY A 25 4.80 3.87 5.48
N ALA A 26 4.31 4.78 4.64
CA ALA A 26 3.17 5.64 4.98
C ALA A 26 1.90 4.83 5.22
N LEU A 27 1.63 3.82 4.39
CA LEU A 27 0.44 2.96 4.49
C LEU A 27 0.40 2.07 5.75
N THR A 28 1.50 1.96 6.50
CA THR A 28 1.46 1.32 7.83
C THR A 28 0.84 2.21 8.91
N GLY A 29 0.55 3.48 8.60
CA GLY A 29 0.02 4.44 9.55
C GLY A 29 1.05 5.06 10.50
N LYS A 30 2.31 4.59 10.50
CA LYS A 30 3.32 4.99 11.48
C LYS A 30 3.72 6.47 11.46
N TYR A 31 3.33 7.21 10.41
CA TYR A 31 3.59 8.65 10.28
C TYR A 31 2.35 9.52 10.44
N LEU A 32 1.21 8.91 10.79
CA LEU A 32 -0.01 9.66 11.05
C LEU A 32 0.19 10.65 12.19
N ASP A 33 -0.53 11.76 12.13
CA ASP A 33 -0.50 12.83 13.14
C ASP A 33 0.88 13.47 13.33
N GLY A 34 1.74 13.39 12.28
CA GLY A 34 3.09 13.93 12.34
C GLY A 34 4.08 13.08 13.12
N ALA A 35 3.73 11.84 13.45
CA ALA A 35 4.65 10.94 14.17
C ALA A 35 5.94 10.69 13.38
N LEU A 36 7.06 10.68 14.08
CA LEU A 36 8.40 10.44 13.54
C LEU A 36 9.11 9.34 14.34
N PRO A 37 8.74 8.06 14.16
CA PRO A 37 9.36 6.97 14.90
C PRO A 37 10.88 6.90 14.67
N ALA A 38 11.64 6.64 15.72
CA ALA A 38 13.09 6.51 15.64
C ALA A 38 13.47 5.39 14.64
N GLY A 39 14.47 5.65 13.81
CA GLY A 39 14.95 4.72 12.79
C GLY A 39 14.06 4.61 11.54
N ALA A 40 12.87 5.24 11.53
CA ALA A 40 12.01 5.23 10.36
C ALA A 40 12.54 6.13 9.24
N ARG A 41 12.24 5.77 7.97
CA ARG A 41 12.75 6.46 6.78
C ARG A 41 12.49 7.98 6.80
N LYS A 42 11.26 8.39 7.13
CA LYS A 42 10.90 9.82 7.19
C LYS A 42 11.72 10.56 8.25
N THR A 43 11.91 9.92 9.42
CA THR A 43 12.69 10.48 10.52
C THR A 43 14.15 10.63 10.16
N LEU A 44 14.74 9.63 9.47
CA LEU A 44 16.16 9.64 9.13
C LEU A 44 16.51 10.56 7.95
N TYR A 45 15.65 10.59 6.92
CA TYR A 45 16.01 11.19 5.63
C TYR A 45 15.09 12.34 5.21
N ASN A 46 13.99 12.59 5.89
CA ASN A 46 12.96 13.57 5.52
C ASN A 46 12.54 13.50 4.04
N ARG A 47 12.45 12.31 3.48
CA ARG A 47 12.13 12.07 2.05
C ARG A 47 10.83 11.34 1.90
N MET A 48 9.71 12.06 1.98
CA MET A 48 8.37 11.50 1.74
C MET A 48 7.40 12.50 1.11
N GLN A 49 7.92 13.51 0.41
CA GLN A 49 7.12 14.61 -0.12
C GLN A 49 5.95 14.14 -0.99
N ARG A 50 6.13 13.06 -1.77
CA ARG A 50 5.06 12.45 -2.57
C ARG A 50 3.87 11.99 -1.71
N TYR A 51 4.11 11.51 -0.50
CA TYR A 51 3.10 10.94 0.39
C TYR A 51 2.66 11.90 1.50
N ASP A 52 3.07 13.17 1.44
CA ASP A 52 2.70 14.24 2.37
C ASP A 52 1.77 15.28 1.70
N GLY A 53 1.23 14.98 0.52
CA GLY A 53 0.31 15.86 -0.21
C GLY A 53 -1.04 16.06 0.49
N PRO A 54 -1.81 17.07 0.03
CA PRO A 54 -3.17 17.31 0.53
C PRO A 54 -4.03 16.05 0.36
N GLY A 55 -4.72 15.62 1.42
CA GLY A 55 -5.59 14.43 1.42
C GLY A 55 -4.87 13.09 1.64
N SER A 56 -3.52 13.06 1.64
CA SER A 56 -2.77 11.81 1.88
C SER A 56 -3.02 11.24 3.27
N GLN A 57 -3.05 12.10 4.29
CA GLN A 57 -3.27 11.68 5.68
C GLN A 57 -4.64 11.05 5.88
N GLU A 58 -5.69 11.62 5.29
CA GLU A 58 -7.05 11.09 5.35
C GLU A 58 -7.16 9.76 4.62
N ALA A 59 -6.54 9.62 3.44
CA ALA A 59 -6.50 8.37 2.71
C ALA A 59 -5.79 7.27 3.52
N ILE A 60 -4.62 7.57 4.08
CA ILE A 60 -3.87 6.62 4.92
C ILE A 60 -4.69 6.19 6.14
N ARG A 61 -5.36 7.14 6.82
CA ARG A 61 -6.27 6.80 7.95
C ARG A 61 -7.38 5.86 7.51
N GLY A 62 -7.98 6.10 6.34
CA GLY A 62 -9.01 5.24 5.79
C GLY A 62 -8.54 3.80 5.62
N TYR A 63 -7.38 3.60 4.99
CA TYR A 63 -6.82 2.26 4.80
C TYR A 63 -6.37 1.60 6.11
N VAL A 64 -5.79 2.34 7.04
CA VAL A 64 -5.42 1.83 8.37
C VAL A 64 -6.66 1.42 9.17
N ALA A 65 -7.72 2.25 9.13
CA ALA A 65 -8.99 1.92 9.78
C ALA A 65 -9.65 0.67 9.16
N LEU A 66 -9.62 0.56 7.83
CA LEU A 66 -10.13 -0.61 7.12
C LEU A 66 -9.36 -1.88 7.50
N ALA A 67 -8.04 -1.83 7.54
CA ALA A 67 -7.23 -2.96 7.99
C ALA A 67 -7.60 -3.39 9.42
N ALA A 68 -7.76 -2.43 10.33
CA ALA A 68 -8.18 -2.71 11.72
C ALA A 68 -9.58 -3.34 11.79
N GLN A 69 -10.54 -2.90 10.96
CA GLN A 69 -11.88 -3.50 10.90
C GLN A 69 -11.86 -4.97 10.47
N HIS A 70 -10.92 -5.33 9.62
CA HIS A 70 -10.73 -6.71 9.14
C HIS A 70 -9.72 -7.51 10.00
N GLY A 71 -9.19 -6.92 11.07
CA GLY A 71 -8.24 -7.59 11.98
C GLY A 71 -6.90 -7.94 11.34
N ILE A 72 -6.46 -7.17 10.33
CA ILE A 72 -5.20 -7.37 9.61
C ILE A 72 -4.24 -6.19 9.80
N ASP A 73 -2.95 -6.46 9.65
CA ASP A 73 -1.94 -5.41 9.63
C ASP A 73 -2.11 -4.54 8.37
N PRO A 74 -1.99 -3.20 8.47
CA PRO A 74 -2.05 -2.31 7.31
C PRO A 74 -1.01 -2.63 6.22
N ALA A 75 0.17 -3.15 6.59
CA ALA A 75 1.15 -3.60 5.61
C ALA A 75 0.63 -4.83 4.83
N THR A 76 -0.01 -5.78 5.52
CA THR A 76 -0.67 -6.93 4.89
C THR A 76 -1.74 -6.48 3.89
N LEU A 77 -2.59 -5.52 4.26
CA LEU A 77 -3.59 -4.96 3.35
C LEU A 77 -2.96 -4.42 2.08
N ALA A 78 -1.91 -3.58 2.21
CA ALA A 78 -1.28 -2.92 1.09
C ALA A 78 -0.49 -3.88 0.17
N LEU A 79 0.22 -4.85 0.75
CA LEU A 79 0.99 -5.85 -0.01
C LEU A 79 0.06 -6.82 -0.73
N LYS A 80 -0.95 -7.34 -0.02
CA LYS A 80 -1.90 -8.28 -0.62
C LYS A 80 -2.75 -7.62 -1.71
N PHE A 81 -3.10 -6.35 -1.57
CA PHE A 81 -3.74 -5.60 -2.65
C PHE A 81 -2.94 -5.69 -3.96
N CYS A 82 -1.63 -5.43 -3.93
CA CYS A 82 -0.79 -5.54 -5.12
C CYS A 82 -0.80 -6.96 -5.71
N ASP A 83 -0.73 -7.98 -4.85
CA ASP A 83 -0.71 -9.39 -5.25
C ASP A 83 -2.02 -9.85 -5.92
N THR A 84 -3.14 -9.24 -5.56
CA THR A 84 -4.45 -9.61 -6.15
C THR A 84 -4.70 -9.01 -7.52
N ARG A 85 -3.88 -8.08 -7.98
CA ARG A 85 -4.09 -7.41 -9.28
C ARG A 85 -3.56 -8.25 -10.43
N PRO A 86 -4.39 -8.58 -11.44
CA PRO A 86 -4.01 -9.51 -12.51
C PRO A 86 -2.89 -8.99 -13.43
N PHE A 87 -2.62 -7.69 -13.39
CA PHE A 87 -1.56 -7.04 -14.16
C PHE A 87 -0.24 -6.91 -13.38
N VAL A 88 -0.20 -7.28 -12.11
CA VAL A 88 1.04 -7.25 -11.30
C VAL A 88 1.74 -8.59 -11.43
N THR A 89 2.95 -8.58 -11.98
CA THR A 89 3.80 -9.76 -12.11
C THR A 89 4.56 -10.05 -10.82
N SER A 90 5.02 -9.01 -10.14
CA SER A 90 5.73 -9.13 -8.86
C SER A 90 5.67 -7.83 -8.08
N THR A 91 5.61 -7.95 -6.77
CA THR A 91 5.65 -6.83 -5.83
C THR A 91 7.05 -6.68 -5.24
N ILE A 92 7.68 -5.52 -5.45
CA ILE A 92 9.02 -5.23 -4.93
C ILE A 92 8.90 -4.75 -3.49
N ILE A 93 9.28 -5.58 -2.55
CA ILE A 93 9.29 -5.27 -1.12
C ILE A 93 10.66 -4.78 -0.66
N GLY A 94 10.72 -4.15 0.52
CA GLY A 94 11.96 -3.76 1.18
C GLY A 94 11.77 -3.72 2.68
N ALA A 95 12.58 -4.49 3.39
CA ALA A 95 12.57 -4.57 4.85
C ALA A 95 13.93 -4.16 5.43
N THR A 96 13.93 -3.55 6.60
CA THR A 96 15.14 -3.17 7.35
C THR A 96 15.32 -3.99 8.63
N SER A 97 14.38 -4.91 8.91
CA SER A 97 14.47 -5.87 10.01
C SER A 97 13.83 -7.20 9.61
N MET A 98 14.21 -8.28 10.30
CA MET A 98 13.62 -9.60 10.08
C MET A 98 12.11 -9.60 10.39
N ALA A 99 11.68 -8.87 11.41
CA ALA A 99 10.26 -8.75 11.73
C ALA A 99 9.46 -8.15 10.56
N GLN A 100 9.96 -7.08 9.94
CA GLN A 100 9.33 -6.50 8.74
C GLN A 100 9.32 -7.50 7.58
N LEU A 101 10.45 -8.16 7.31
CA LEU A 101 10.53 -9.14 6.22
C LEU A 101 9.53 -10.29 6.42
N THR A 102 9.39 -10.80 7.63
CA THR A 102 8.42 -11.84 7.97
C THR A 102 6.99 -11.34 7.71
N THR A 103 6.63 -10.16 8.21
CA THR A 103 5.31 -9.55 7.96
C THR A 103 5.06 -9.37 6.46
N ASP A 104 6.06 -8.90 5.71
CA ASP A 104 5.92 -8.67 4.28
C ASP A 104 5.72 -9.98 3.50
N ILE A 105 6.39 -11.07 3.89
CA ILE A 105 6.23 -12.40 3.25
C ILE A 105 4.87 -13.01 3.64
N ASP A 106 4.53 -13.01 4.92
CA ASP A 106 3.29 -13.60 5.44
C ASP A 106 2.04 -12.90 4.87
N ALA A 107 2.18 -11.64 4.44
CA ALA A 107 1.10 -10.89 3.81
C ALA A 107 0.54 -11.58 2.55
N PHE A 108 1.36 -12.34 1.83
CA PHE A 108 0.95 -13.02 0.60
C PHE A 108 0.09 -14.27 0.86
N ASP A 109 0.15 -14.83 2.07
CA ASP A 109 -0.68 -15.96 2.49
C ASP A 109 -2.09 -15.53 2.96
N TYR A 110 -2.31 -14.21 3.13
CA TYR A 110 -3.62 -13.70 3.52
C TYR A 110 -4.70 -13.98 2.48
N VAL A 111 -5.87 -14.44 2.93
CA VAL A 111 -7.01 -14.72 2.04
C VAL A 111 -7.76 -13.41 1.75
N TRP A 112 -7.62 -12.90 0.55
CA TRP A 112 -8.33 -11.71 0.09
C TRP A 112 -9.79 -12.04 -0.22
N THR A 113 -10.72 -11.32 0.40
CA THR A 113 -12.16 -11.58 0.20
C THR A 113 -12.80 -10.54 -0.72
N PRO A 114 -13.91 -10.90 -1.41
CA PRO A 114 -14.65 -9.93 -2.22
C PRO A 114 -15.18 -8.72 -1.43
N GLU A 115 -15.48 -8.91 -0.14
CA GLU A 115 -15.92 -7.84 0.76
C GLU A 115 -14.79 -6.84 1.02
N LEU A 116 -13.58 -7.34 1.27
CA LEU A 116 -12.39 -6.50 1.46
C LEU A 116 -12.05 -5.74 0.16
N ASP A 117 -12.12 -6.43 -0.98
CA ASP A 117 -11.87 -5.81 -2.29
C ASP A 117 -12.82 -4.63 -2.54
N LYS A 118 -14.13 -4.82 -2.34
CA LYS A 118 -15.12 -3.75 -2.45
C LYS A 118 -14.90 -2.60 -1.47
N ALA A 119 -14.44 -2.89 -0.26
CA ALA A 119 -14.18 -1.86 0.75
C ALA A 119 -12.93 -1.03 0.39
N VAL A 120 -11.90 -1.66 -0.18
CA VAL A 120 -10.73 -0.95 -0.72
C VAL A 120 -11.12 -0.08 -1.90
N ASP A 121 -11.92 -0.61 -2.84
CA ASP A 121 -12.41 0.14 -4.00
C ASP A 121 -13.25 1.36 -3.58
N ALA A 122 -14.10 1.22 -2.57
CA ALA A 122 -14.90 2.33 -2.05
C ALA A 122 -14.02 3.47 -1.52
N LEU A 123 -12.95 3.17 -0.78
CA LEU A 123 -11.97 4.16 -0.34
C LEU A 123 -11.22 4.80 -1.51
N HIS A 124 -10.88 4.00 -2.53
CA HIS A 124 -10.22 4.49 -3.72
C HIS A 124 -11.10 5.45 -4.53
N VAL A 125 -12.38 5.14 -4.67
CA VAL A 125 -13.36 6.04 -5.34
C VAL A 125 -13.54 7.36 -4.58
N GLU A 126 -13.56 7.30 -3.25
CA GLU A 126 -13.65 8.50 -2.42
C GLU A 126 -12.41 9.39 -2.53
N ARG A 127 -11.23 8.78 -2.68
CA ARG A 127 -9.91 9.47 -2.71
C ARG A 127 -9.01 8.91 -3.81
N PRO A 128 -9.33 9.18 -5.09
CA PRO A 128 -8.77 8.44 -6.23
C PRO A 128 -7.28 8.67 -6.47
N ASN A 129 -6.69 9.74 -6.03
CA ASN A 129 -5.27 10.03 -6.25
C ASN A 129 -4.68 10.92 -5.14
N PRO A 130 -4.61 10.41 -3.90
CA PRO A 130 -4.19 11.21 -2.76
C PRO A 130 -2.69 11.56 -2.77
N CYS A 131 -1.89 10.86 -3.59
CA CYS A 131 -0.43 11.01 -3.66
C CYS A 131 0.05 10.94 -5.12
N PRO A 132 -0.26 11.96 -5.95
CA PRO A 132 0.07 11.99 -7.37
C PRO A 132 1.56 12.02 -7.65
#